data_39bc6f82d8079d465028d65cf1104a2d
#
_entry.id   39bc6f82d8079d465028d65cf1104a2d
#
_cell.length_a   1.000
_cell.length_b   1.000
_cell.length_c   1.000
_cell.angle_alpha   90.00
_cell.angle_beta   90.00
_cell.angle_gamma   90.00
#
_symmetry.space_group_name_H-M   'P 1'
#
loop_
_entity.id
_entity.type
_entity.pdbx_description
1 polymer ?
#
loop_
_entity_poly.entity_id
_entity_poly.type
_entity_poly.pdbx_seq_one_letter_code
_entity_poly.pdbx_strand_id
1 'polypeptide(L)'
;FFGNRHMLGNKPFNKPTDLAGVTMRIAPNPLWIETFAALGARGTPLPWTEVYSALSQNVVEAVEAPLGSLVGSKLQEQRKTLSLTGHFTAFLGLVMSEKIFNSLDPELQQILQEESVKAGTLMTETTLANDQKLLEQLKSQGVTVVEDIDVASFRETTAKVYDAFPKWTPGVYTEIRTILD
;
A
#
# COMPACT_ATOMS: atom_id res chain seq x y z
N PHE A 1 -10.46 5.59 2.17
CA PHE A 1 -9.13 5.67 1.55
C PHE A 1 -8.05 5.73 2.64
N PHE A 2 -6.98 4.96 2.46
CA PHE A 2 -5.88 4.86 3.43
C PHE A 2 -4.55 5.39 2.85
N GLY A 3 -4.51 5.68 1.57
CA GLY A 3 -3.39 6.25 0.85
C GLY A 3 -2.92 5.40 -0.32
N ASN A 4 -2.18 6.01 -1.23
CA ASN A 4 -1.44 5.29 -2.26
C ASN A 4 -0.17 4.69 -1.65
N ARG A 5 0.17 3.48 -2.10
CA ARG A 5 1.36 2.78 -1.61
C ARG A 5 2.55 3.09 -2.51
N HIS A 6 3.68 3.32 -1.87
CA HIS A 6 4.94 3.71 -2.50
C HIS A 6 6.08 2.81 -2.01
N MET A 7 7.20 2.81 -2.71
CA MET A 7 8.34 1.97 -2.38
C MET A 7 9.46 2.78 -1.74
N LEU A 8 9.93 2.32 -0.58
CA LEU A 8 11.04 2.93 0.16
C LEU A 8 12.22 1.95 0.22
N GLY A 9 13.40 2.39 -0.23
CA GLY A 9 14.62 1.59 -0.28
C GLY A 9 15.88 2.44 -0.21
N ASN A 10 17.02 1.87 -0.61
CA ASN A 10 18.31 2.58 -0.70
C ASN A 10 18.67 3.01 -2.14
N LYS A 11 17.81 2.66 -3.10
CA LYS A 11 17.95 3.05 -4.51
C LYS A 11 16.58 3.39 -5.08
N PRO A 12 16.51 4.13 -6.21
CA PRO A 12 15.25 4.39 -6.91
C PRO A 12 14.66 3.11 -7.51
N PHE A 13 13.33 3.08 -7.59
CA PHE A 13 12.51 2.07 -8.28
C PHE A 13 11.63 2.78 -9.31
N ASN A 14 12.22 3.15 -10.44
CA ASN A 14 11.55 3.90 -11.50
C ASN A 14 10.77 2.98 -12.46
N LYS A 15 11.23 1.74 -12.63
CA LYS A 15 10.67 0.73 -13.55
C LYS A 15 10.81 -0.68 -12.95
N PRO A 16 10.07 -1.68 -13.46
CA PRO A 16 10.09 -3.05 -12.93
C PRO A 16 11.48 -3.66 -12.81
N THR A 17 12.37 -3.42 -13.80
CA THR A 17 13.71 -3.97 -13.80
C THR A 17 14.58 -3.51 -12.62
N ASP A 18 14.25 -2.39 -11.98
CA ASP A 18 14.96 -1.89 -10.79
C ASP A 18 14.68 -2.75 -9.55
N LEU A 19 13.59 -3.53 -9.60
CA LEU A 19 13.19 -4.46 -8.53
C LEU A 19 13.84 -5.84 -8.66
N ALA A 20 14.50 -6.13 -9.79
CA ALA A 20 15.08 -7.45 -10.05
C ALA A 20 16.01 -7.87 -8.91
N GLY A 21 15.63 -8.96 -8.22
CA GLY A 21 16.39 -9.55 -7.12
C GLY A 21 16.37 -8.77 -5.80
N VAL A 22 15.70 -7.63 -5.72
CA VAL A 22 15.56 -6.85 -4.48
C VAL A 22 14.73 -7.63 -3.46
N THR A 23 15.24 -7.76 -2.25
CA THR A 23 14.49 -8.34 -1.13
C THR A 23 13.52 -7.29 -0.57
N MET A 24 12.28 -7.37 -1.02
CA MET A 24 11.21 -6.43 -0.67
C MET A 24 10.33 -6.99 0.44
N ARG A 25 10.20 -6.29 1.56
CA ARG A 25 9.14 -6.62 2.51
C ARG A 25 7.79 -6.35 1.89
N ILE A 26 6.91 -7.33 1.93
CA ILE A 26 5.54 -7.25 1.46
C ILE A 26 4.55 -7.65 2.56
N ALA A 27 3.27 -7.27 2.39
CA ALA A 27 2.21 -7.78 3.25
C ALA A 27 2.03 -9.30 3.00
N PRO A 28 1.69 -10.10 4.03
CA PRO A 28 1.42 -11.53 3.89
C PRO A 28 0.05 -11.77 3.22
N ASN A 29 -0.07 -11.40 1.96
CA ASN A 29 -1.28 -11.45 1.15
C ASN A 29 -0.94 -11.97 -0.26
N PRO A 30 -1.71 -12.92 -0.81
CA PRO A 30 -1.45 -13.49 -2.13
C PRO A 30 -1.31 -12.45 -3.25
N LEU A 31 -2.10 -11.38 -3.23
CA LEU A 31 -2.00 -10.32 -4.24
C LEU A 31 -0.62 -9.64 -4.22
N TRP A 32 -0.08 -9.35 -3.03
CA TRP A 32 1.27 -8.80 -2.91
C TRP A 32 2.33 -9.77 -3.37
N ILE A 33 2.20 -11.05 -3.00
CA ILE A 33 3.16 -12.09 -3.39
C ILE A 33 3.23 -12.19 -4.92
N GLU A 34 2.08 -12.34 -5.60
CA GLU A 34 2.01 -12.45 -7.05
C GLU A 34 2.50 -11.17 -7.75
N THR A 35 2.11 -9.99 -7.24
CA THR A 35 2.51 -8.72 -7.85
C THR A 35 4.02 -8.52 -7.77
N PHE A 36 4.64 -8.70 -6.60
CA PHE A 36 6.08 -8.48 -6.46
C PHE A 36 6.91 -9.57 -7.11
N ALA A 37 6.39 -10.81 -7.22
CA ALA A 37 6.99 -11.86 -8.05
C ALA A 37 6.98 -11.47 -9.54
N ALA A 38 5.87 -10.97 -10.07
CA ALA A 38 5.78 -10.48 -11.44
C ALA A 38 6.75 -9.33 -11.73
N LEU A 39 6.98 -8.47 -10.74
CA LEU A 39 7.95 -7.36 -10.81
C LEU A 39 9.42 -7.81 -10.66
N GLY A 40 9.67 -9.11 -10.44
CA GLY A 40 11.02 -9.66 -10.30
C GLY A 40 11.68 -9.45 -8.93
N ALA A 41 10.94 -8.95 -7.95
CA ALA A 41 11.42 -8.80 -6.58
C ALA A 41 11.37 -10.14 -5.82
N ARG A 42 12.22 -10.25 -4.79
CA ARG A 42 12.13 -11.32 -3.79
C ARG A 42 11.22 -10.86 -2.66
N GLY A 43 9.91 -11.08 -2.83
CA GLY A 43 8.92 -10.70 -1.82
C GLY A 43 9.11 -11.50 -0.53
N THR A 44 9.29 -10.81 0.58
CA THR A 44 9.40 -11.40 1.92
C THR A 44 8.18 -11.00 2.75
N PRO A 45 7.19 -11.89 2.91
CA PRO A 45 6.01 -11.61 3.72
C PRO A 45 6.37 -11.51 5.20
N LEU A 46 6.17 -10.33 5.79
CA LEU A 46 6.42 -10.09 7.22
C LEU A 46 5.27 -9.29 7.84
N PRO A 47 4.88 -9.60 9.11
CA PRO A 47 3.97 -8.76 9.88
C PRO A 47 4.48 -7.32 9.97
N TRP A 48 3.57 -6.35 10.04
CA TRP A 48 3.96 -4.94 10.07
C TRP A 48 4.86 -4.58 11.25
N THR A 49 4.64 -5.20 12.39
CA THR A 49 5.41 -4.99 13.64
C THR A 49 6.88 -5.37 13.54
N GLU A 50 7.25 -6.19 12.56
CA GLU A 50 8.62 -6.67 12.35
C GLU A 50 9.41 -5.84 11.32
N VAL A 51 8.73 -4.95 10.58
CA VAL A 51 9.32 -4.27 9.40
C VAL A 51 10.50 -3.39 9.77
N TYR A 52 10.38 -2.57 10.82
CA TYR A 52 11.48 -1.69 11.23
C TYR A 52 12.74 -2.49 11.57
N SER A 53 12.58 -3.55 12.34
CA SER A 53 13.67 -4.44 12.74
C SER A 53 14.30 -5.16 11.54
N ALA A 54 13.46 -5.66 10.62
CA ALA A 54 13.93 -6.34 9.41
C ALA A 54 14.73 -5.41 8.49
N LEU A 55 14.32 -4.14 8.36
CA LEU A 55 15.07 -3.13 7.62
C LEU A 55 16.39 -2.78 8.32
N SER A 56 16.38 -2.57 9.64
CA SER A 56 17.60 -2.21 10.39
C SER A 56 18.65 -3.31 10.37
N GLN A 57 18.25 -4.56 10.33
CA GLN A 57 19.12 -5.73 10.25
C GLN A 57 19.43 -6.16 8.80
N ASN A 58 18.96 -5.43 7.81
CA ASN A 58 19.08 -5.75 6.38
C ASN A 58 18.57 -7.15 6.00
N VAL A 59 17.57 -7.69 6.74
CA VAL A 59 16.83 -8.89 6.35
C VAL A 59 16.04 -8.61 5.07
N VAL A 60 15.53 -7.39 4.94
CA VAL A 60 14.94 -6.85 3.71
C VAL A 60 15.61 -5.54 3.32
N GLU A 61 15.73 -5.31 2.00
CA GLU A 61 16.37 -4.12 1.43
C GLU A 61 15.40 -2.96 1.25
N ALA A 62 14.12 -3.27 1.08
CA ALA A 62 13.08 -2.29 0.80
C ALA A 62 11.74 -2.70 1.41
N VAL A 63 10.81 -1.74 1.45
CA VAL A 63 9.44 -1.90 1.93
C VAL A 63 8.50 -1.07 1.06
N GLU A 64 7.25 -1.47 1.01
CA GLU A 64 6.18 -0.70 0.36
C GLU A 64 5.05 -0.41 1.34
N ALA A 65 4.55 0.83 1.36
CA ALA A 65 3.44 1.24 2.21
C ALA A 65 2.92 2.64 1.82
N PRO A 66 1.75 3.07 2.35
CA PRO A 66 1.33 4.46 2.31
C PRO A 66 2.26 5.38 3.10
N LEU A 67 2.33 6.66 2.72
CA LEU A 67 3.22 7.66 3.34
C LEU A 67 3.03 7.75 4.85
N GLY A 68 1.78 7.80 5.32
CA GLY A 68 1.46 7.85 6.74
C GLY A 68 2.01 6.66 7.53
N SER A 69 2.01 5.45 6.93
CA SER A 69 2.57 4.25 7.54
C SER A 69 4.09 4.28 7.57
N LEU A 70 4.74 4.76 6.50
CA LEU A 70 6.20 4.90 6.43
C LEU A 70 6.71 5.83 7.52
N VAL A 71 6.10 7.02 7.64
CA VAL A 71 6.48 8.04 8.62
C VAL A 71 6.11 7.61 10.04
N GLY A 72 4.88 7.10 10.25
CA GLY A 72 4.40 6.67 11.56
C GLY A 72 5.23 5.55 12.18
N SER A 73 5.80 4.67 11.35
CA SER A 73 6.71 3.60 11.79
C SER A 73 8.19 3.96 11.65
N LYS A 74 8.51 5.22 11.33
CA LYS A 74 9.87 5.76 11.22
C LYS A 74 10.78 4.98 10.24
N LEU A 75 10.20 4.38 9.19
CA LEU A 75 10.95 3.53 8.27
C LEU A 75 11.97 4.34 7.44
N GLN A 76 11.73 5.65 7.27
CA GLN A 76 12.66 6.57 6.64
C GLN A 76 13.98 6.75 7.42
N GLU A 77 14.08 6.31 8.67
CA GLU A 77 15.33 6.25 9.41
C GLU A 77 16.25 5.17 8.83
N GLN A 78 15.68 4.09 8.30
CA GLN A 78 16.38 2.92 7.79
C GLN A 78 16.64 2.97 6.29
N ARG A 79 15.82 3.69 5.53
CA ARG A 79 15.93 3.80 4.07
C ARG A 79 15.69 5.23 3.62
N LYS A 80 16.42 5.68 2.60
CA LYS A 80 16.49 7.10 2.25
C LYS A 80 16.04 7.43 0.82
N THR A 81 15.51 6.46 0.07
CA THR A 81 14.99 6.69 -1.28
C THR A 81 13.55 6.23 -1.36
N LEU A 82 12.64 7.18 -1.56
CA LEU A 82 11.19 6.95 -1.73
C LEU A 82 10.82 7.12 -3.20
N SER A 83 10.37 6.06 -3.84
CA SER A 83 9.81 6.09 -5.20
C SER A 83 8.29 6.15 -5.14
N LEU A 84 7.69 7.21 -5.70
CA LEU A 84 6.25 7.46 -5.66
C LEU A 84 5.49 6.61 -6.68
N THR A 85 5.63 5.31 -6.58
CA THR A 85 5.11 4.34 -7.56
C THR A 85 3.58 4.30 -7.63
N GLY A 86 2.87 4.56 -6.53
CA GLY A 86 1.41 4.50 -6.50
C GLY A 86 0.84 3.14 -6.95
N HIS A 87 1.62 2.06 -6.80
CA HIS A 87 1.34 0.74 -7.37
C HIS A 87 0.09 0.06 -6.80
N PHE A 88 -0.33 0.44 -5.60
CA PHE A 88 -1.61 0.05 -5.00
C PHE A 88 -2.29 1.26 -4.37
N THR A 89 -3.62 1.33 -4.52
CA THR A 89 -4.47 2.21 -3.73
C THR A 89 -5.00 1.43 -2.53
N ALA A 90 -4.68 1.88 -1.33
CA ALA A 90 -5.06 1.19 -0.11
C ALA A 90 -6.41 1.70 0.42
N PHE A 91 -7.29 0.76 0.71
CA PHE A 91 -8.56 0.99 1.42
C PHE A 91 -8.58 0.16 2.69
N LEU A 92 -9.19 0.70 3.74
CA LEU A 92 -9.48 -0.02 4.98
C LEU A 92 -11.00 -0.07 5.17
N GLY A 93 -11.49 -1.21 5.64
CA GLY A 93 -12.87 -1.40 6.05
C GLY A 93 -12.97 -1.49 7.58
N LEU A 94 -13.96 -0.85 8.15
CA LEU A 94 -14.39 -1.14 9.51
C LEU A 94 -15.27 -2.39 9.47
N VAL A 95 -14.88 -3.42 10.19
CA VAL A 95 -15.59 -4.71 10.17
C VAL A 95 -15.96 -5.14 11.59
N MET A 96 -17.11 -5.76 11.72
CA MET A 96 -17.61 -6.34 12.97
C MET A 96 -18.23 -7.69 12.68
N SER A 97 -18.23 -8.60 13.66
CA SER A 97 -18.95 -9.86 13.54
C SER A 97 -20.45 -9.59 13.41
N GLU A 98 -21.09 -10.17 12.39
CA GLU A 98 -22.53 -10.06 12.17
C GLU A 98 -23.33 -10.53 13.41
N LYS A 99 -22.88 -11.60 14.05
CA LYS A 99 -23.50 -12.08 15.30
C LYS A 99 -23.46 -11.04 16.41
N ILE A 100 -22.35 -10.31 16.56
CA ILE A 100 -22.23 -9.23 17.56
C ILE A 100 -23.10 -8.06 17.15
N PHE A 101 -23.02 -7.64 15.89
CA PHE A 101 -23.84 -6.53 15.36
C PHE A 101 -25.33 -6.78 15.58
N ASN A 102 -25.83 -7.97 15.23
CA ASN A 102 -27.24 -8.35 15.38
C ASN A 102 -27.68 -8.54 16.85
N SER A 103 -26.75 -8.63 17.80
CA SER A 103 -27.07 -8.67 19.23
C SER A 103 -27.20 -7.30 19.89
N LEU A 104 -26.86 -6.23 19.17
CA LEU A 104 -27.02 -4.86 19.63
C LEU A 104 -28.46 -4.37 19.45
N ASP A 105 -28.88 -3.43 20.29
CA ASP A 105 -30.13 -2.74 20.08
C ASP A 105 -30.16 -1.99 18.74
N PRO A 106 -31.34 -1.87 18.07
CA PRO A 106 -31.43 -1.21 16.76
C PRO A 106 -30.85 0.21 16.73
N GLU A 107 -31.02 0.97 17.82
CA GLU A 107 -30.44 2.32 17.95
C GLU A 107 -28.90 2.28 17.90
N LEU A 108 -28.27 1.33 18.60
CA LEU A 108 -26.82 1.16 18.57
C LEU A 108 -26.31 0.69 17.21
N GLN A 109 -27.06 -0.17 16.53
CA GLN A 109 -26.73 -0.59 15.16
C GLN A 109 -26.69 0.61 14.21
N GLN A 110 -27.71 1.48 14.29
CA GLN A 110 -27.80 2.69 13.48
C GLN A 110 -26.64 3.65 13.79
N ILE A 111 -26.38 3.92 15.06
CA ILE A 111 -25.25 4.79 15.49
C ILE A 111 -23.92 4.26 14.93
N LEU A 112 -23.65 2.94 15.05
CA LEU A 112 -22.42 2.36 14.53
C LEU A 112 -22.28 2.53 13.03
N GLN A 113 -23.35 2.36 12.27
CA GLN A 113 -23.33 2.58 10.82
C GLN A 113 -23.06 4.04 10.46
N GLU A 114 -23.78 4.97 11.08
CA GLU A 114 -23.62 6.41 10.82
C GLU A 114 -22.22 6.91 11.19
N GLU A 115 -21.71 6.54 12.36
CA GLU A 115 -20.40 6.97 12.81
C GLU A 115 -19.26 6.30 12.01
N SER A 116 -19.46 5.06 11.53
CA SER A 116 -18.51 4.40 10.64
C SER A 116 -18.35 5.16 9.31
N VAL A 117 -19.45 5.66 8.73
CA VAL A 117 -19.41 6.47 7.51
C VAL A 117 -18.67 7.79 7.77
N LYS A 118 -19.00 8.48 8.87
CA LYS A 118 -18.34 9.73 9.25
C LYS A 118 -16.83 9.53 9.48
N ALA A 119 -16.44 8.46 10.18
CA ALA A 119 -15.05 8.10 10.41
C ALA A 119 -14.32 7.81 9.09
N GLY A 120 -14.96 7.10 8.16
CA GLY A 120 -14.41 6.82 6.83
C GLY A 120 -14.19 8.08 6.00
N THR A 121 -15.11 9.02 6.04
CA THR A 121 -14.99 10.34 5.38
C THR A 121 -13.84 11.14 5.99
N LEU A 122 -13.81 11.28 7.31
CA LEU A 122 -12.75 11.99 8.03
C LEU A 122 -11.37 11.38 7.72
N MET A 123 -11.25 10.05 7.71
CA MET A 123 -10.01 9.34 7.37
C MET A 123 -9.54 9.69 5.95
N THR A 124 -10.45 9.69 4.99
CA THR A 124 -10.15 10.02 3.59
C THR A 124 -9.65 11.44 3.44
N GLU A 125 -10.39 12.41 4.00
CA GLU A 125 -10.04 13.83 3.96
C GLU A 125 -8.68 14.09 4.64
N THR A 126 -8.48 13.50 5.82
CA THR A 126 -7.22 13.64 6.57
C THR A 126 -6.04 13.06 5.82
N THR A 127 -6.20 11.89 5.21
CA THR A 127 -5.13 11.25 4.43
C THR A 127 -4.74 12.11 3.24
N LEU A 128 -5.71 12.57 2.45
CA LEU A 128 -5.46 13.43 1.29
C LEU A 128 -4.80 14.76 1.68
N ALA A 129 -5.25 15.38 2.78
CA ALA A 129 -4.70 16.65 3.26
C ALA A 129 -3.26 16.52 3.82
N ASN A 130 -2.89 15.33 4.30
CA ASN A 130 -1.58 15.11 4.93
C ASN A 130 -0.51 14.62 3.95
N ASP A 131 -0.85 14.03 2.82
CA ASP A 131 0.13 13.41 1.90
C ASP A 131 1.24 14.40 1.50
N GLN A 132 0.89 15.65 1.12
CA GLN A 132 1.88 16.67 0.77
C GLN A 132 2.78 17.05 1.96
N LYS A 133 2.21 17.18 3.16
CA LYS A 133 2.97 17.50 4.38
C LYS A 133 3.94 16.39 4.75
N LEU A 134 3.53 15.14 4.57
CA LEU A 134 4.37 13.96 4.82
C LEU A 134 5.53 13.88 3.83
N LEU A 135 5.32 14.22 2.55
CA LEU A 135 6.39 14.31 1.56
C LEU A 135 7.41 15.40 1.92
N GLU A 136 6.95 16.58 2.32
CA GLU A 136 7.84 17.65 2.79
C GLU A 136 8.62 17.26 4.05
N GLN A 137 7.96 16.60 4.99
CA GLN A 137 8.61 16.04 6.18
C GLN A 137 9.71 15.04 5.81
N LEU A 138 9.42 14.08 4.91
CA LEU A 138 10.38 13.09 4.45
C LEU A 138 11.58 13.76 3.77
N LYS A 139 11.35 14.73 2.88
CA LYS A 139 12.41 15.52 2.23
C LYS A 139 13.28 16.24 3.27
N SER A 140 12.68 16.85 4.29
CA SER A 140 13.41 17.54 5.37
C SER A 140 14.24 16.58 6.24
N GLN A 141 13.87 15.30 6.31
CA GLN A 141 14.60 14.23 7.00
C GLN A 141 15.67 13.55 6.12
N GLY A 142 15.98 14.13 4.98
CA GLY A 142 17.00 13.64 4.06
C GLY A 142 16.57 12.45 3.20
N VAL A 143 15.28 12.26 3.00
CA VAL A 143 14.76 11.25 2.04
C VAL A 143 14.76 11.84 0.64
N THR A 144 15.39 11.15 -0.30
CA THR A 144 15.30 11.45 -1.73
C THR A 144 13.96 10.94 -2.25
N VAL A 145 13.14 11.84 -2.78
CA VAL A 145 11.85 11.50 -3.39
C VAL A 145 12.01 11.40 -4.91
N VAL A 146 11.61 10.27 -5.46
CA VAL A 146 11.65 9.95 -6.90
C VAL A 146 10.24 9.97 -7.45
N GLU A 147 9.98 10.90 -8.36
CA GLU A 147 8.66 11.17 -8.94
C GLU A 147 8.54 10.66 -10.40
N ASP A 148 9.68 10.49 -11.08
CA ASP A 148 9.74 9.98 -12.45
C ASP A 148 9.61 8.46 -12.47
N ILE A 149 8.37 7.98 -12.51
CA ILE A 149 8.02 6.56 -12.47
C ILE A 149 7.41 6.13 -13.80
N ASP A 150 7.98 5.10 -14.41
CA ASP A 150 7.42 4.45 -15.61
C ASP A 150 6.21 3.58 -15.25
N VAL A 151 5.10 4.26 -14.97
CA VAL A 151 3.83 3.61 -14.58
C VAL A 151 3.33 2.64 -15.65
N ALA A 152 3.57 2.94 -16.93
CA ALA A 152 3.15 2.09 -18.04
C ALA A 152 3.83 0.72 -17.98
N SER A 153 5.16 0.68 -17.80
CA SER A 153 5.91 -0.57 -17.64
C SER A 153 5.47 -1.36 -16.41
N PHE A 154 5.18 -0.71 -15.28
CA PHE A 154 4.65 -1.38 -14.09
C PHE A 154 3.30 -2.04 -14.38
N ARG A 155 2.38 -1.34 -15.04
CA ARG A 155 1.06 -1.87 -15.42
C ARG A 155 1.17 -3.05 -16.38
N GLU A 156 1.99 -2.94 -17.43
CA GLU A 156 2.22 -4.02 -18.39
C GLU A 156 2.76 -5.27 -17.70
N THR A 157 3.79 -5.11 -16.86
CA THR A 157 4.44 -6.21 -16.16
C THR A 157 3.48 -6.94 -15.21
N THR A 158 2.57 -6.22 -14.55
CA THR A 158 1.62 -6.78 -13.57
C THR A 158 0.26 -7.16 -14.17
N ALA A 159 0.02 -6.92 -15.45
CA ALA A 159 -1.29 -7.17 -16.07
C ALA A 159 -1.81 -8.62 -15.87
N LYS A 160 -0.92 -9.61 -15.92
CA LYS A 160 -1.27 -11.03 -15.75
C LYS A 160 -1.48 -11.48 -14.30
N VAL A 161 -1.19 -10.62 -13.31
CA VAL A 161 -1.37 -10.97 -11.90
C VAL A 161 -2.84 -11.28 -11.59
N TYR A 162 -3.76 -10.62 -12.28
CA TYR A 162 -5.20 -10.85 -12.11
C TYR A 162 -5.64 -12.27 -12.50
N ASP A 163 -4.93 -12.91 -13.43
CA ASP A 163 -5.20 -14.29 -13.87
C ASP A 163 -4.94 -15.32 -12.75
N ALA A 164 -4.13 -14.97 -11.77
CA ALA A 164 -3.86 -15.81 -10.59
C ALA A 164 -5.06 -15.89 -9.61
N PHE A 165 -6.10 -15.07 -9.82
CA PHE A 165 -7.24 -14.96 -8.92
C PHE A 165 -8.58 -15.33 -9.59
N PRO A 166 -8.80 -16.60 -9.99
CA PRO A 166 -9.98 -17.01 -10.74
C PRO A 166 -11.30 -16.90 -9.96
N LYS A 167 -11.22 -16.69 -8.64
CA LYS A 167 -12.41 -16.46 -7.80
C LYS A 167 -12.88 -15.01 -7.78
N TRP A 168 -12.13 -14.09 -8.35
CA TRP A 168 -12.57 -12.71 -8.49
C TRP A 168 -13.68 -12.62 -9.54
N THR A 169 -14.58 -11.65 -9.36
CA THR A 169 -15.69 -11.44 -10.28
C THR A 169 -15.16 -11.21 -11.71
N PRO A 170 -15.54 -12.07 -12.67
CA PRO A 170 -15.11 -11.91 -14.04
C PRO A 170 -15.46 -10.54 -14.61
N GLY A 171 -14.56 -9.92 -15.34
CA GLY A 171 -14.77 -8.64 -16.01
C GLY A 171 -14.54 -7.39 -15.16
N VAL A 172 -14.53 -7.48 -13.82
CA VAL A 172 -14.35 -6.30 -12.94
C VAL A 172 -13.05 -5.54 -13.23
N TYR A 173 -11.96 -6.24 -13.51
CA TYR A 173 -10.70 -5.57 -13.87
C TYR A 173 -10.87 -4.71 -15.13
N THR A 174 -11.47 -5.27 -16.18
CA THR A 174 -11.71 -4.54 -17.44
C THR A 174 -12.64 -3.35 -17.23
N GLU A 175 -13.71 -3.54 -16.44
CA GLU A 175 -14.64 -2.46 -16.11
C GLU A 175 -13.95 -1.31 -15.37
N ILE A 176 -13.16 -1.60 -14.35
CA ILE A 176 -12.38 -0.60 -13.62
C ILE A 176 -11.41 0.12 -14.56
N ARG A 177 -10.72 -0.62 -15.44
CA ARG A 177 -9.81 0.00 -16.42
C ARG A 177 -10.53 0.96 -17.36
N THR A 178 -11.72 0.59 -17.84
CA THR A 178 -12.54 1.46 -18.73
C THR A 178 -12.96 2.77 -18.05
N ILE A 179 -13.09 2.77 -16.71
CA ILE A 179 -13.44 3.98 -15.95
C ILE A 179 -12.20 4.88 -15.72
N LEU A 180 -11.02 4.27 -15.58
CA LEU A 180 -9.78 4.97 -15.20
C LEU A 180 -8.94 5.45 -16.39
N ASP A 181 -9.14 4.90 -17.58
CA ASP A 181 -8.46 5.27 -18.83
C ASP A 181 -9.25 6.30 -19.61
#